data_1e5592c161f4b80aaa0fdcf5772fca38
#
_entry.id   1e5592c161f4b80aaa0fdcf5772fca38
#
_cell.length_a   1.000
_cell.length_b   1.000
_cell.length_c   1.000
_cell.angle_alpha   90.00
_cell.angle_beta   90.00
_cell.angle_gamma   90.00
#
_symmetry.space_group_name_H-M   'P 1'
#
loop_
_entity.id
_entity.type
_entity.pdbx_description
1 polymer ?
#
loop_
_entity_poly.entity_id
_entity_poly.type
_entity_poly.pdbx_seq_one_letter_code
_entity_poly.pdbx_strand_id
1 'polypeptide(L)'
;MKKSIVYPGIIIVVVIVVLLAVLIPRWIGGKYGEVRGEAVDALSGDPVWKIRIVVGGKSTLKYRYPTKTYYLTGIEPGSYTLKAVAPNYYDFSKDIQVKGGQNIVDISMKGKEIPDLQSIIVFSESLENGIQLEIRFVNSKGEGITEFPALSLELEGTLWARIGTEEDYVKGRKIVEGPIELFWDSGAFLARNKAIIPWERIKIDRETEKLAILELTLHTPQGDFSDIIDDVQLYKE
;
A
#
# COMPACT_ATOMS: atom_id res chain seq x y z
N MET A 1 71.18 17.62 12.15
CA MET A 1 69.72 17.88 12.50
C MET A 1 69.27 19.06 11.65
N LYS A 2 68.37 18.81 10.66
CA LYS A 2 67.75 19.87 9.86
C LYS A 2 66.57 20.40 10.64
N LYS A 3 66.58 21.65 11.09
CA LYS A 3 65.42 22.34 11.67
C LYS A 3 64.48 22.68 10.53
N SER A 4 63.29 22.05 10.51
CA SER A 4 62.23 22.46 9.59
C SER A 4 61.64 23.80 10.08
N ILE A 5 61.85 24.84 9.30
CA ILE A 5 61.29 26.17 9.52
C ILE A 5 59.87 26.12 8.98
N VAL A 6 58.89 25.96 9.87
CA VAL A 6 57.50 26.08 9.50
C VAL A 6 57.16 27.58 9.45
N TYR A 7 56.89 28.09 8.26
CA TYR A 7 56.49 29.50 8.07
C TYR A 7 55.13 29.78 8.71
N PRO A 8 55.03 30.69 9.67
CA PRO A 8 53.77 30.99 10.37
C PRO A 8 52.65 31.41 9.42
N GLY A 9 52.97 32.01 8.29
CA GLY A 9 52.01 32.39 7.25
C GLY A 9 51.30 31.20 6.61
N ILE A 10 51.94 30.02 6.48
CA ILE A 10 51.34 28.81 5.92
C ILE A 10 50.30 28.24 6.87
N ILE A 11 50.54 28.29 8.17
CA ILE A 11 49.57 27.80 9.20
C ILE A 11 48.32 28.68 9.17
N ILE A 12 48.45 30.00 9.07
CA ILE A 12 47.33 30.93 9.02
C ILE A 12 46.45 30.69 7.78
N VAL A 13 47.07 30.49 6.60
CA VAL A 13 46.36 30.21 5.36
C VAL A 13 45.59 28.88 5.44
N VAL A 14 46.22 27.81 5.98
CA VAL A 14 45.54 26.52 6.15
C VAL A 14 44.38 26.62 7.12
N VAL A 15 44.52 27.34 8.24
CA VAL A 15 43.42 27.55 9.20
C VAL A 15 42.26 28.34 8.59
N ILE A 16 42.54 29.37 7.79
CA ILE A 16 41.53 30.15 7.07
C ILE A 16 40.79 29.27 6.04
N VAL A 17 41.51 28.45 5.27
CA VAL A 17 40.90 27.55 4.27
C VAL A 17 40.04 26.48 4.94
N VAL A 18 40.48 25.90 6.07
CA VAL A 18 39.68 24.93 6.83
C VAL A 18 38.46 25.60 7.45
N LEU A 19 38.59 26.80 8.01
CA LEU A 19 37.47 27.58 8.53
C LEU A 19 36.47 27.94 7.44
N LEU A 20 36.91 28.36 6.28
CA LEU A 20 36.03 28.62 5.13
C LEU A 20 35.38 27.34 4.61
N ALA A 21 36.10 26.22 4.52
CA ALA A 21 35.52 24.94 4.11
C ALA A 21 34.47 24.39 5.09
N VAL A 22 34.58 24.72 6.38
CA VAL A 22 33.61 24.31 7.40
C VAL A 22 32.44 25.30 7.56
N LEU A 23 32.70 26.59 7.41
CA LEU A 23 31.71 27.65 7.63
C LEU A 23 30.82 27.94 6.39
N ILE A 24 31.45 27.88 5.18
CA ILE A 24 30.69 28.14 3.93
C ILE A 24 29.56 27.14 3.72
N PRO A 25 29.76 25.82 3.87
CA PRO A 25 28.63 24.85 3.75
C PRO A 25 27.53 25.09 4.78
N ARG A 26 27.88 25.50 6.02
CA ARG A 26 26.89 25.85 7.05
C ARG A 26 26.11 27.12 6.73
N TRP A 27 26.75 28.10 6.10
CA TRP A 27 26.10 29.36 5.70
C TRP A 27 25.18 29.18 4.50
N ILE A 28 25.58 28.35 3.54
CA ILE A 28 24.79 28.08 2.33
C ILE A 28 23.68 27.07 2.63
N GLY A 29 23.96 26.03 3.42
CA GLY A 29 22.97 25.02 3.81
C GLY A 29 21.87 25.50 4.76
N GLY A 30 22.09 26.61 5.49
CA GLY A 30 21.14 27.16 6.45
C GLY A 30 20.10 28.11 5.88
N LYS A 31 20.26 28.58 4.63
CA LYS A 31 19.38 29.61 4.05
C LYS A 31 18.05 29.06 3.56
N TYR A 32 18.05 27.82 3.06
CA TYR A 32 16.85 27.17 2.54
C TYR A 32 16.56 25.87 3.31
N GLY A 33 15.27 25.54 3.39
CA GLY A 33 14.81 24.29 3.94
C GLY A 33 14.73 23.18 2.87
N GLU A 34 14.89 21.96 3.34
CA GLU A 34 14.55 20.73 2.64
C GLU A 34 13.41 20.06 3.40
N VAL A 35 12.33 19.70 2.73
CA VAL A 35 11.23 18.88 3.28
C VAL A 35 11.35 17.49 2.69
N ARG A 36 11.44 16.49 3.54
CA ARG A 36 11.53 15.08 3.13
C ARG A 36 10.76 14.18 4.10
N GLY A 37 10.47 12.97 3.70
CA GLY A 37 9.80 11.99 4.53
C GLY A 37 9.36 10.79 3.72
N GLU A 38 8.50 9.98 4.30
CA GLU A 38 7.84 8.88 3.61
C GLU A 38 6.42 9.28 3.21
N ALA A 39 5.96 8.77 2.06
CA ALA A 39 4.59 8.91 1.58
C ALA A 39 4.01 7.53 1.30
N VAL A 40 3.13 7.09 2.19
CA VAL A 40 2.62 5.72 2.21
C VAL A 40 1.10 5.67 2.26
N ASP A 41 0.54 4.57 1.80
CA ASP A 41 -0.85 4.19 2.02
C ASP A 41 -1.10 3.98 3.52
N ALA A 42 -2.18 4.57 4.04
CA ALA A 42 -2.47 4.59 5.47
C ALA A 42 -2.81 3.21 6.04
N LEU A 43 -3.31 2.29 5.21
CA LEU A 43 -3.75 0.97 5.65
C LEU A 43 -2.66 -0.07 5.44
N SER A 44 -2.02 -0.10 4.26
CA SER A 44 -1.03 -1.13 3.91
C SER A 44 0.41 -0.73 4.24
N GLY A 45 0.70 0.57 4.37
CA GLY A 45 2.07 1.07 4.47
C GLY A 45 2.87 0.99 3.18
N ASP A 46 2.23 0.63 2.06
CA ASP A 46 2.86 0.58 0.75
C ASP A 46 3.13 1.98 0.18
N PRO A 47 4.11 2.14 -0.73
CA PRO A 47 4.33 3.40 -1.44
C PRO A 47 3.09 3.84 -2.22
N VAL A 48 2.75 5.13 -2.15
CA VAL A 48 1.63 5.68 -2.92
C VAL A 48 2.04 5.92 -4.38
N TRP A 49 1.25 5.40 -5.31
CA TRP A 49 1.47 5.55 -6.74
C TRP A 49 1.10 6.96 -7.23
N LYS A 50 1.93 7.51 -8.16
CA LYS A 50 1.66 8.78 -8.86
C LYS A 50 1.38 9.98 -7.95
N ILE A 51 1.92 9.96 -6.73
CA ILE A 51 1.75 11.04 -5.76
C ILE A 51 2.45 12.33 -6.20
N ARG A 52 1.78 13.46 -6.00
CA ARG A 52 2.34 14.80 -6.13
C ARG A 52 2.26 15.51 -4.80
N ILE A 53 3.41 15.98 -4.31
CA ILE A 53 3.54 16.70 -3.04
C ILE A 53 3.96 18.14 -3.34
N VAL A 54 3.32 19.12 -2.70
CA VAL A 54 3.54 20.56 -2.92
C VAL A 54 3.77 21.25 -1.57
N VAL A 55 4.84 22.07 -1.49
CA VAL A 55 5.16 22.94 -0.35
C VAL A 55 5.80 24.23 -0.89
N GLY A 56 5.28 25.41 -0.50
CA GLY A 56 5.88 26.69 -0.82
C GLY A 56 6.12 26.93 -2.31
N GLY A 57 5.22 26.47 -3.17
CA GLY A 57 5.35 26.57 -4.62
C GLY A 57 6.30 25.52 -5.25
N LYS A 58 7.01 24.75 -4.46
CA LYS A 58 7.81 23.61 -4.93
C LYS A 58 6.96 22.35 -4.99
N SER A 59 7.23 21.47 -5.95
CA SER A 59 6.51 20.19 -6.06
C SER A 59 7.43 19.04 -6.43
N THR A 60 7.08 17.84 -5.96
CA THR A 60 7.71 16.61 -6.45
C THR A 60 7.34 16.38 -7.91
N LEU A 61 8.19 15.66 -8.63
CA LEU A 61 7.80 15.03 -9.89
C LEU A 61 6.81 13.90 -9.58
N LYS A 62 5.86 13.67 -10.49
CA LYS A 62 5.03 12.46 -10.43
C LYS A 62 5.92 11.27 -10.78
N TYR A 63 6.19 10.40 -9.83
CA TYR A 63 6.97 9.19 -10.08
C TYR A 63 6.12 8.16 -10.84
N ARG A 64 6.71 7.57 -11.87
CA ARG A 64 6.07 6.47 -12.61
C ARG A 64 6.06 5.18 -11.77
N TYR A 65 7.07 5.01 -10.93
CA TYR A 65 7.18 3.89 -10.00
C TYR A 65 7.06 4.42 -8.57
N PRO A 66 6.35 3.72 -7.68
CA PRO A 66 6.19 4.15 -6.32
C PRO A 66 7.50 4.06 -5.56
N THR A 67 7.82 5.13 -4.85
CA THR A 67 8.90 5.17 -3.85
C THR A 67 8.30 5.65 -2.54
N LYS A 68 8.72 5.05 -1.41
CA LYS A 68 8.25 5.53 -0.10
C LYS A 68 8.75 6.93 0.20
N THR A 69 9.99 7.22 -0.18
CA THR A 69 10.65 8.48 0.17
C THR A 69 10.40 9.58 -0.83
N TYR A 70 10.23 10.79 -0.34
CA TYR A 70 10.17 12.01 -1.15
C TYR A 70 11.10 13.09 -0.57
N TYR A 71 11.47 14.06 -1.39
CA TYR A 71 12.20 15.25 -0.97
C TYR A 71 11.87 16.47 -1.84
N LEU A 72 11.85 17.64 -1.21
CA LEU A 72 11.67 18.95 -1.83
C LEU A 72 12.74 19.88 -1.25
N THR A 73 13.49 20.56 -2.11
CA THR A 73 14.59 21.44 -1.71
C THR A 73 14.37 22.88 -2.13
N GLY A 74 15.13 23.80 -1.54
CA GLY A 74 15.09 25.20 -1.89
C GLY A 74 13.82 25.92 -1.45
N ILE A 75 13.25 25.51 -0.31
CA ILE A 75 12.10 26.12 0.33
C ILE A 75 12.60 27.19 1.32
N GLU A 76 12.12 28.40 1.24
CA GLU A 76 12.44 29.44 2.22
C GLU A 76 11.90 29.04 3.60
N PRO A 77 12.61 29.38 4.70
CA PRO A 77 12.06 29.18 6.05
C PRO A 77 10.75 29.94 6.23
N GLY A 78 9.74 29.28 6.81
CA GLY A 78 8.41 29.87 7.00
C GLY A 78 7.33 28.84 7.29
N SER A 79 6.10 29.33 7.47
CA SER A 79 4.91 28.49 7.65
C SER A 79 4.29 28.18 6.30
N TYR A 80 3.99 26.92 6.04
CA TYR A 80 3.41 26.42 4.79
C TYR A 80 2.37 25.36 5.05
N THR A 81 1.44 25.24 4.12
CA THR A 81 0.58 24.05 4.03
C THR A 81 1.22 23.06 3.04
N LEU A 82 1.65 21.90 3.52
CA LEU A 82 2.01 20.77 2.68
C LEU A 82 0.73 20.14 2.15
N LYS A 83 0.66 19.94 0.84
CA LYS A 83 -0.44 19.23 0.18
C LYS A 83 0.09 18.03 -0.59
N ALA A 84 -0.60 16.89 -0.48
CA ALA A 84 -0.32 15.71 -1.28
C ALA A 84 -1.58 15.21 -1.96
N VAL A 85 -1.48 14.89 -3.25
CA VAL A 85 -2.57 14.36 -4.07
C VAL A 85 -2.10 13.14 -4.84
N ALA A 86 -2.94 12.12 -4.91
CA ALA A 86 -2.70 10.91 -5.69
C ALA A 86 -4.03 10.37 -6.23
N PRO A 87 -4.06 9.68 -7.38
CA PRO A 87 -5.26 9.04 -7.88
C PRO A 87 -5.86 8.06 -6.86
N ASN A 88 -7.17 8.08 -6.70
CA ASN A 88 -7.94 7.17 -5.84
C ASN A 88 -7.66 7.28 -4.33
N TYR A 89 -6.97 8.34 -3.89
CA TYR A 89 -6.77 8.70 -2.50
C TYR A 89 -7.50 10.00 -2.16
N TYR A 90 -7.85 10.19 -0.90
CA TYR A 90 -8.26 11.48 -0.39
C TYR A 90 -7.06 12.43 -0.36
N ASP A 91 -7.30 13.70 -0.68
CA ASP A 91 -6.27 14.73 -0.60
C ASP A 91 -5.74 14.86 0.83
N PHE A 92 -4.42 14.90 0.97
CA PHE A 92 -3.75 15.13 2.24
C PHE A 92 -3.30 16.60 2.36
N SER A 93 -3.50 17.19 3.53
CA SER A 93 -3.08 18.56 3.84
C SER A 93 -2.60 18.65 5.28
N LYS A 94 -1.44 19.31 5.49
CA LYS A 94 -0.84 19.50 6.80
C LYS A 94 -0.08 20.82 6.86
N ASP A 95 -0.36 21.63 7.89
CA ASP A 95 0.42 22.83 8.15
C ASP A 95 1.77 22.45 8.78
N ILE A 96 2.85 23.01 8.24
CA ILE A 96 4.22 22.74 8.65
C ILE A 96 5.02 24.03 8.82
N GLN A 97 5.98 23.99 9.73
CA GLN A 97 6.98 25.04 9.89
C GLN A 97 8.29 24.57 9.27
N VAL A 98 8.68 25.14 8.13
CA VAL A 98 9.96 24.87 7.49
C VAL A 98 11.04 25.73 8.12
N LYS A 99 12.12 25.09 8.58
CA LYS A 99 13.36 25.73 9.06
C LYS A 99 14.46 25.53 8.02
N GLY A 100 15.52 26.34 8.13
CA GLY A 100 16.73 26.08 7.33
C GLY A 100 17.30 24.69 7.62
N GLY A 101 17.74 23.99 6.56
CA GLY A 101 18.18 22.60 6.64
C GLY A 101 17.03 21.58 6.50
N GLN A 102 17.18 20.40 7.10
CA GLN A 102 16.28 19.27 6.91
C GLN A 102 15.05 19.35 7.83
N ASN A 103 13.87 19.15 7.25
CA ASN A 103 12.58 19.02 7.91
C ASN A 103 11.94 17.68 7.51
N ILE A 104 11.62 16.84 8.50
CA ILE A 104 11.02 15.52 8.25
C ILE A 104 9.51 15.62 8.41
N VAL A 105 8.75 15.21 7.38
CA VAL A 105 7.29 15.20 7.38
C VAL A 105 6.82 13.94 6.67
N ASP A 106 6.27 12.99 7.40
CA ASP A 106 5.67 11.80 6.82
C ASP A 106 4.22 12.04 6.42
N ILE A 107 3.80 11.39 5.34
CA ILE A 107 2.50 11.50 4.70
C ILE A 107 1.86 10.11 4.69
N SER A 108 0.67 10.02 5.28
CA SER A 108 -0.16 8.82 5.28
C SER A 108 -1.44 9.11 4.50
N MET A 109 -1.56 8.54 3.30
CA MET A 109 -2.67 8.77 2.37
C MET A 109 -3.78 7.76 2.61
N LYS A 110 -5.00 8.24 2.83
CA LYS A 110 -6.17 7.36 2.98
C LYS A 110 -6.75 7.02 1.62
N GLY A 111 -6.90 5.74 1.32
CA GLY A 111 -7.58 5.25 0.12
C GLY A 111 -9.04 5.70 0.07
N LYS A 112 -9.52 6.03 -1.14
CA LYS A 112 -10.86 6.53 -1.39
C LYS A 112 -11.74 5.50 -2.09
N GLU A 113 -11.23 4.91 -3.16
CA GLU A 113 -12.01 4.03 -4.04
C GLU A 113 -11.10 3.10 -4.85
N ILE A 114 -11.66 2.03 -5.40
CA ILE A 114 -11.03 1.19 -6.43
C ILE A 114 -11.46 1.76 -7.78
N PRO A 115 -10.51 2.18 -8.65
CA PRO A 115 -10.86 2.88 -9.90
C PRO A 115 -11.65 1.97 -10.84
N ASP A 116 -12.76 2.48 -11.40
CA ASP A 116 -13.58 1.79 -12.41
C ASP A 116 -13.97 0.34 -12.03
N LEU A 117 -14.20 0.08 -10.75
CA LEU A 117 -14.60 -1.26 -10.27
C LEU A 117 -15.98 -1.64 -10.81
N GLN A 118 -16.05 -2.74 -11.58
CA GLN A 118 -17.28 -3.25 -12.18
C GLN A 118 -17.68 -4.61 -11.59
N SER A 119 -16.73 -5.47 -11.30
CA SER A 119 -16.95 -6.80 -10.73
C SER A 119 -15.74 -7.31 -9.96
N ILE A 120 -15.91 -8.42 -9.25
CA ILE A 120 -14.84 -9.18 -8.64
C ILE A 120 -14.76 -10.56 -9.29
N ILE A 121 -13.59 -11.18 -9.25
CA ILE A 121 -13.36 -12.59 -9.53
C ILE A 121 -12.59 -13.17 -8.36
N VAL A 122 -13.08 -14.25 -7.79
CA VAL A 122 -12.46 -14.90 -6.64
C VAL A 122 -11.96 -16.29 -7.05
N PHE A 123 -10.71 -16.58 -6.69
CA PHE A 123 -10.10 -17.89 -6.83
C PHE A 123 -9.92 -18.51 -5.46
N SER A 124 -10.08 -19.83 -5.36
CA SER A 124 -9.87 -20.58 -4.14
C SER A 124 -8.74 -21.59 -4.30
N GLU A 125 -7.95 -21.77 -3.24
CA GLU A 125 -6.90 -22.76 -3.15
C GLU A 125 -6.90 -23.40 -1.76
N SER A 126 -6.86 -24.73 -1.69
CA SER A 126 -6.78 -25.46 -0.42
C SER A 126 -5.34 -25.56 0.06
N LEU A 127 -5.01 -24.85 1.13
CA LEU A 127 -3.71 -24.78 1.76
C LEU A 127 -3.70 -25.61 3.08
N GLU A 128 -2.54 -25.68 3.75
CA GLU A 128 -2.39 -26.40 5.02
C GLU A 128 -3.26 -25.83 6.15
N ASN A 129 -3.46 -24.51 6.16
CA ASN A 129 -4.18 -23.78 7.22
C ASN A 129 -5.65 -23.47 6.89
N GLY A 130 -6.12 -23.77 5.68
CA GLY A 130 -7.50 -23.48 5.28
C GLY A 130 -7.65 -23.30 3.77
N ILE A 131 -8.81 -22.81 3.37
CA ILE A 131 -9.09 -22.41 1.99
C ILE A 131 -8.70 -20.95 1.83
N GLN A 132 -7.63 -20.69 1.06
CA GLN A 132 -7.23 -19.33 0.69
C GLN A 132 -8.11 -18.82 -0.45
N LEU A 133 -8.52 -17.58 -0.33
CA LEU A 133 -9.26 -16.85 -1.36
C LEU A 133 -8.40 -15.72 -1.89
N GLU A 134 -8.33 -15.59 -3.21
CA GLU A 134 -7.71 -14.46 -3.91
C GLU A 134 -8.78 -13.64 -4.60
N ILE A 135 -8.94 -12.37 -4.20
CA ILE A 135 -9.95 -11.48 -4.75
C ILE A 135 -9.31 -10.55 -5.77
N ARG A 136 -9.74 -10.63 -7.01
CA ARG A 136 -9.31 -9.78 -8.11
C ARG A 136 -10.42 -8.81 -8.47
N PHE A 137 -10.06 -7.55 -8.64
CA PHE A 137 -10.94 -6.48 -9.10
C PHE A 137 -10.89 -6.38 -10.61
N VAL A 138 -12.05 -6.17 -11.23
CA VAL A 138 -12.20 -6.10 -12.69
C VAL A 138 -12.89 -4.80 -13.06
N ASN A 139 -12.33 -4.11 -14.07
CA ASN A 139 -12.86 -2.86 -14.58
C ASN A 139 -13.99 -3.06 -15.63
N SER A 140 -14.58 -1.96 -16.10
CA SER A 140 -15.65 -1.96 -17.11
C SER A 140 -15.27 -2.57 -18.46
N LYS A 141 -13.96 -2.79 -18.71
CA LYS A 141 -13.45 -3.45 -19.93
C LYS A 141 -13.18 -4.93 -19.74
N GLY A 142 -13.40 -5.48 -18.55
CA GLY A 142 -13.07 -6.86 -18.20
C GLY A 142 -11.59 -7.08 -17.87
N GLU A 143 -10.81 -6.00 -17.63
CA GLU A 143 -9.38 -6.09 -17.31
C GLU A 143 -9.18 -6.05 -15.79
N GLY A 144 -8.16 -6.74 -15.29
CA GLY A 144 -7.78 -6.72 -13.88
C GLY A 144 -7.22 -5.37 -13.45
N ILE A 145 -7.71 -4.84 -12.32
CA ILE A 145 -7.25 -3.58 -11.73
C ILE A 145 -6.04 -3.86 -10.84
N THR A 146 -4.90 -3.25 -11.15
CA THR A 146 -3.63 -3.46 -10.44
C THR A 146 -3.17 -2.25 -9.60
N GLU A 147 -3.60 -1.03 -9.98
CA GLU A 147 -3.22 0.21 -9.32
C GLU A 147 -4.41 0.76 -8.52
N PHE A 148 -4.52 0.39 -7.26
CA PHE A 148 -5.55 0.87 -6.34
C PHE A 148 -5.01 0.95 -4.91
N PRO A 149 -5.58 1.84 -4.04
CA PRO A 149 -5.20 1.94 -2.64
C PRO A 149 -5.68 0.74 -1.83
N ALA A 150 -5.04 0.46 -0.71
CA ALA A 150 -5.61 -0.43 0.27
C ALA A 150 -6.85 0.22 0.89
N LEU A 151 -7.94 -0.55 1.00
CA LEU A 151 -9.20 -0.11 1.57
C LEU A 151 -9.63 -1.06 2.69
N SER A 152 -10.31 -0.52 3.69
CA SER A 152 -11.01 -1.34 4.68
C SER A 152 -12.27 -1.90 4.02
N LEU A 153 -12.20 -3.16 3.63
CA LEU A 153 -13.26 -3.90 2.97
C LEU A 153 -13.79 -4.98 3.92
N GLU A 154 -15.05 -5.34 3.76
CA GLU A 154 -15.67 -6.43 4.50
C GLU A 154 -16.06 -7.54 3.52
N LEU A 155 -15.74 -8.79 3.85
CA LEU A 155 -16.08 -9.96 3.06
C LEU A 155 -17.02 -10.87 3.87
N GLU A 156 -18.15 -11.18 3.29
CA GLU A 156 -19.08 -12.19 3.80
C GLU A 156 -19.11 -13.39 2.86
N GLY A 157 -19.25 -14.58 3.43
CA GLY A 157 -19.30 -15.79 2.62
C GLY A 157 -20.19 -16.86 3.21
N THR A 158 -20.76 -17.68 2.31
CA THR A 158 -21.49 -18.88 2.65
C THR A 158 -20.93 -20.06 1.86
N LEU A 159 -20.42 -21.06 2.58
CA LEU A 159 -19.87 -22.28 2.01
C LEU A 159 -20.92 -23.41 2.15
N TRP A 160 -21.32 -24.00 1.02
CA TRP A 160 -22.30 -25.07 0.93
C TRP A 160 -21.63 -26.36 0.49
N ALA A 161 -21.97 -27.52 1.08
CA ALA A 161 -21.60 -28.79 0.51
C ALA A 161 -22.17 -28.92 -0.91
N ARG A 162 -21.33 -29.34 -1.88
CA ARG A 162 -21.78 -29.62 -3.24
C ARG A 162 -22.25 -31.07 -3.32
N ILE A 163 -23.48 -31.28 -3.76
CA ILE A 163 -24.09 -32.62 -3.91
C ILE A 163 -24.38 -32.83 -5.38
N GLY A 164 -23.96 -33.96 -5.92
CA GLY A 164 -24.19 -34.34 -7.32
C GLY A 164 -22.90 -34.59 -8.10
N THR A 165 -23.02 -34.61 -9.41
CA THR A 165 -21.91 -34.79 -10.34
C THR A 165 -21.27 -33.46 -10.73
N GLU A 166 -20.27 -33.49 -11.60
CA GLU A 166 -19.64 -32.28 -12.12
C GLU A 166 -20.60 -31.45 -13.00
N GLU A 167 -21.47 -32.12 -13.76
CA GLU A 167 -22.42 -31.48 -14.70
C GLU A 167 -23.78 -31.15 -14.06
N ASP A 168 -24.17 -31.90 -13.01
CA ASP A 168 -25.49 -31.73 -12.35
C ASP A 168 -25.28 -31.76 -10.83
N TYR A 169 -25.23 -30.57 -10.21
CA TYR A 169 -25.02 -30.43 -8.79
C TYR A 169 -25.98 -29.41 -8.15
N VAL A 170 -26.20 -29.57 -6.86
CA VAL A 170 -27.03 -28.68 -6.05
C VAL A 170 -26.31 -28.31 -4.76
N LYS A 171 -26.72 -27.19 -4.16
CA LYS A 171 -26.31 -26.81 -2.81
C LYS A 171 -26.91 -27.80 -1.81
N GLY A 172 -26.04 -28.42 -1.05
CA GLY A 172 -26.41 -29.27 0.08
C GLY A 172 -26.54 -28.47 1.38
N ARG A 173 -26.04 -29.03 2.47
CA ARG A 173 -26.04 -28.33 3.75
C ARG A 173 -25.03 -27.17 3.78
N LYS A 174 -25.34 -26.17 4.58
CA LYS A 174 -24.44 -25.07 4.87
C LYS A 174 -23.29 -25.56 5.78
N ILE A 175 -22.06 -25.29 5.40
CA ILE A 175 -20.84 -25.68 6.13
C ILE A 175 -20.34 -24.50 6.98
N VAL A 176 -20.19 -23.32 6.35
CA VAL A 176 -19.72 -22.06 6.97
C VAL A 176 -20.62 -20.91 6.51
N GLU A 177 -20.83 -19.94 7.38
CA GLU A 177 -21.51 -18.68 7.05
C GLU A 177 -20.93 -17.53 7.88
N GLY A 178 -20.95 -16.33 7.32
CA GLY A 178 -20.63 -15.07 7.99
C GLY A 178 -19.32 -14.44 7.52
N PRO A 179 -18.76 -13.53 8.31
CA PRO A 179 -17.61 -12.73 7.91
C PRO A 179 -16.36 -13.60 7.75
N ILE A 180 -15.56 -13.21 6.74
CA ILE A 180 -14.27 -13.80 6.43
C ILE A 180 -13.24 -12.66 6.51
N GLU A 181 -12.18 -12.87 7.30
CA GLU A 181 -11.16 -11.85 7.51
C GLU A 181 -10.32 -11.65 6.24
N LEU A 182 -10.26 -10.41 5.79
CA LEU A 182 -9.44 -9.97 4.67
C LEU A 182 -8.07 -9.51 5.15
N PHE A 183 -7.03 -9.81 4.39
CA PHE A 183 -5.70 -9.25 4.57
C PHE A 183 -5.11 -8.75 3.26
N TRP A 184 -4.21 -7.78 3.37
CA TRP A 184 -3.53 -7.18 2.24
C TRP A 184 -2.18 -7.84 1.99
N ASP A 185 -1.96 -8.33 0.76
CA ASP A 185 -0.69 -8.89 0.31
C ASP A 185 0.04 -7.88 -0.59
N SER A 186 0.98 -7.13 -0.01
CA SER A 186 1.81 -6.14 -0.72
C SER A 186 2.67 -6.75 -1.83
N GLY A 187 2.97 -8.05 -1.76
CA GLY A 187 3.76 -8.77 -2.77
C GLY A 187 2.96 -9.21 -3.99
N ALA A 188 1.65 -9.29 -3.87
CA ALA A 188 0.79 -9.71 -4.97
C ALA A 188 0.59 -8.60 -6.00
N PHE A 189 0.53 -8.99 -7.29
CA PHE A 189 0.33 -8.05 -8.39
C PHE A 189 -1.16 -7.80 -8.68
N LEU A 190 -1.96 -8.86 -8.80
CA LEU A 190 -3.39 -8.79 -9.13
C LEU A 190 -4.31 -8.97 -7.92
N ALA A 191 -4.01 -9.96 -7.08
CA ALA A 191 -4.84 -10.35 -5.96
C ALA A 191 -4.23 -9.88 -4.62
N ARG A 192 -4.24 -8.57 -4.37
CA ARG A 192 -3.73 -8.00 -3.11
C ARG A 192 -4.66 -8.23 -1.93
N ASN A 193 -5.95 -8.33 -2.17
CA ASN A 193 -6.92 -8.71 -1.14
C ASN A 193 -7.05 -10.23 -1.13
N LYS A 194 -6.67 -10.83 -0.01
CA LYS A 194 -6.75 -12.25 0.24
C LYS A 194 -7.54 -12.53 1.51
N ALA A 195 -8.09 -13.72 1.61
CA ALA A 195 -8.76 -14.19 2.82
C ALA A 195 -8.45 -15.67 3.05
N ILE A 196 -8.68 -16.15 4.25
CA ILE A 196 -8.56 -17.58 4.58
C ILE A 196 -9.78 -18.01 5.36
N ILE A 197 -10.43 -19.09 4.90
CA ILE A 197 -11.43 -19.82 5.69
C ILE A 197 -10.66 -20.95 6.38
N PRO A 198 -10.37 -20.85 7.68
CA PRO A 198 -9.54 -21.84 8.36
C PRO A 198 -10.28 -23.18 8.52
N TRP A 199 -9.54 -24.29 8.48
CA TRP A 199 -10.10 -25.63 8.58
C TRP A 199 -10.92 -25.86 9.86
N GLU A 200 -10.63 -25.16 10.95
CA GLU A 200 -11.36 -25.24 12.21
C GLU A 200 -12.84 -24.80 12.09
N ARG A 201 -13.13 -23.91 11.12
CA ARG A 201 -14.50 -23.48 10.80
C ARG A 201 -15.25 -24.50 9.91
N ILE A 202 -14.52 -25.39 9.23
CA ILE A 202 -15.05 -26.31 8.21
C ILE A 202 -15.29 -27.67 8.81
N LYS A 203 -16.55 -27.95 9.18
CA LYS A 203 -16.96 -29.24 9.72
C LYS A 203 -17.61 -30.06 8.61
N ILE A 204 -16.88 -31.04 8.07
CA ILE A 204 -17.32 -31.88 6.94
C ILE A 204 -17.20 -33.37 7.25
N ASP A 205 -17.97 -34.16 6.51
CA ASP A 205 -17.72 -35.59 6.35
C ASP A 205 -16.78 -35.77 5.14
N ARG A 206 -15.51 -36.10 5.43
CA ARG A 206 -14.45 -36.24 4.41
C ARG A 206 -14.69 -37.40 3.43
N GLU A 207 -15.56 -38.37 3.75
CA GLU A 207 -15.86 -39.49 2.86
C GLU A 207 -16.85 -39.03 1.76
N THR A 208 -17.77 -38.18 2.09
CA THR A 208 -18.90 -37.79 1.21
C THR A 208 -18.82 -36.35 0.71
N GLU A 209 -18.20 -35.43 1.47
CA GLU A 209 -18.14 -34.00 1.15
C GLU A 209 -16.74 -33.59 0.70
N LYS A 210 -16.48 -33.63 -0.60
CA LYS A 210 -15.18 -33.32 -1.18
C LYS A 210 -15.10 -31.94 -1.82
N LEU A 211 -16.22 -31.45 -2.32
CA LEU A 211 -16.35 -30.17 -3.00
C LEU A 211 -17.40 -29.30 -2.33
N ALA A 212 -17.25 -28.01 -2.50
CA ALA A 212 -18.20 -27.02 -2.00
C ALA A 212 -18.51 -25.96 -3.04
N ILE A 213 -19.64 -25.28 -2.83
CA ILE A 213 -20.01 -24.06 -3.51
C ILE A 213 -19.82 -22.92 -2.50
N LEU A 214 -19.03 -21.91 -2.87
CA LEU A 214 -18.78 -20.74 -2.06
C LEU A 214 -19.44 -19.52 -2.70
N GLU A 215 -20.38 -18.92 -2.00
CA GLU A 215 -20.97 -17.64 -2.34
C GLU A 215 -20.30 -16.55 -1.50
N LEU A 216 -19.89 -15.48 -2.14
CA LEU A 216 -19.18 -14.37 -1.53
C LEU A 216 -19.83 -13.05 -1.86
N THR A 217 -19.83 -12.15 -0.89
CA THR A 217 -20.17 -10.73 -1.09
C THR A 217 -19.10 -9.87 -0.46
N LEU A 218 -18.50 -8.99 -1.27
CA LEU A 218 -17.51 -8.02 -0.86
C LEU A 218 -18.18 -6.65 -0.76
N HIS A 219 -18.16 -6.06 0.43
CA HIS A 219 -18.64 -4.71 0.68
C HIS A 219 -17.52 -3.70 0.46
N THR A 220 -17.73 -2.74 -0.44
CA THR A 220 -16.79 -1.69 -0.79
C THR A 220 -17.43 -0.31 -0.64
N PRO A 221 -16.64 0.79 -0.63
CA PRO A 221 -17.20 2.15 -0.66
C PRO A 221 -18.08 2.44 -1.89
N GLN A 222 -17.93 1.66 -2.96
CA GLN A 222 -18.69 1.83 -4.21
C GLN A 222 -19.94 0.94 -4.31
N GLY A 223 -20.14 0.05 -3.35
CA GLY A 223 -21.27 -0.90 -3.30
C GLY A 223 -20.81 -2.33 -3.06
N ASP A 224 -21.75 -3.25 -3.19
CA ASP A 224 -21.57 -4.67 -2.94
C ASP A 224 -21.28 -5.40 -4.26
N PHE A 225 -20.28 -6.29 -4.24
CA PHE A 225 -19.90 -7.13 -5.37
C PHE A 225 -19.89 -8.58 -4.93
N SER A 226 -20.51 -9.46 -5.73
CA SER A 226 -20.63 -10.87 -5.40
C SER A 226 -19.97 -11.74 -6.46
N ASP A 227 -19.50 -12.92 -6.01
CA ASP A 227 -18.99 -13.97 -6.87
C ASP A 227 -19.36 -15.35 -6.30
N ILE A 228 -19.38 -16.38 -7.15
CA ILE A 228 -19.69 -17.76 -6.79
C ILE A 228 -18.62 -18.67 -7.34
N ILE A 229 -18.04 -19.50 -6.48
CA ILE A 229 -17.10 -20.55 -6.84
C ILE A 229 -17.80 -21.90 -6.57
N ASP A 230 -17.91 -22.74 -7.55
CA ASP A 230 -18.71 -23.98 -7.48
C ASP A 230 -17.89 -25.27 -7.35
N ASP A 231 -16.54 -25.16 -7.29
CA ASP A 231 -15.60 -26.26 -7.23
C ASP A 231 -14.55 -26.13 -6.12
N VAL A 232 -14.92 -25.50 -4.99
CA VAL A 232 -14.01 -25.33 -3.86
C VAL A 232 -13.66 -26.68 -3.25
N GLN A 233 -12.37 -27.02 -3.23
CA GLN A 233 -11.90 -28.25 -2.59
C GLN A 233 -11.93 -28.12 -1.08
N LEU A 234 -12.52 -29.10 -0.39
CA LEU A 234 -12.70 -29.12 1.07
C LEU A 234 -11.58 -29.82 1.83
N TYR A 235 -10.53 -30.20 1.17
CA TYR A 235 -9.32 -30.80 1.77
C TYR A 235 -8.12 -30.56 0.86
N LYS A 236 -6.94 -30.62 1.46
CA LYS A 236 -5.68 -30.67 0.71
C LYS A 236 -5.39 -32.13 0.38
N GLU A 237 -5.11 -32.45 -0.87
CA GLU A 237 -4.54 -33.73 -1.29
C GLU A 237 -3.12 -33.94 -0.79
#